data_e83fd78f386ac62f72864c6a54c6cfbc
#
_entry.id   e83fd78f386ac62f72864c6a54c6cfbc
#
_cell.length_a   1.000
_cell.length_b   1.000
_cell.length_c   1.000
_cell.angle_alpha   90.00
_cell.angle_beta   90.00
_cell.angle_gamma   90.00
#
_symmetry.space_group_name_H-M   'P 1'
#
loop_
_entity.id
_entity.type
_entity.pdbx_description
1 polymer ?
#
loop_
_entity_poly.entity_id
_entity_poly.type
_entity_poly.pdbx_seq_one_letter_code
_entity_poly.pdbx_strand_id
1 'polypeptide(L)'
;AYDITTRLVGSEMCIRDRVRSVRGSKAFGFIVVNDGTFFEPLQVVYHDKMDNFAEISKLNVGAAVIVTGTLVATPQAKQPFEIQADTVEVEGASAPDYPLQKKRHSFEYLRTIAHLRPRTNTFQAVFRVRSLTAYAIHKFFQERGFVYVHTPLITGSDCEGAGEMFQVTTLDPANMPMTEDGKVDYSQDF
;
A
#
# COMPACT_ATOMS: atom_id res chain seq x y z
N ALA A 1 -17.79 -3.39 5.96
CA ALA A 1 -16.61 -3.92 6.69
C ALA A 1 -16.98 -4.28 8.13
N TYR A 2 -17.63 -3.39 8.87
CA TYR A 2 -18.02 -3.65 10.28
C TYR A 2 -18.92 -4.89 10.45
N ASP A 3 -19.84 -5.08 9.51
CA ASP A 3 -20.80 -6.19 9.53
C ASP A 3 -20.16 -7.55 9.25
N ILE A 4 -19.15 -7.57 8.40
CA ILE A 4 -18.37 -8.77 8.07
C ILE A 4 -17.53 -9.21 9.28
N THR A 5 -16.87 -8.25 9.95
CA THR A 5 -16.00 -8.53 11.09
C THR A 5 -16.81 -9.12 12.28
N THR A 6 -18.03 -8.61 12.51
CA THR A 6 -18.90 -9.13 13.58
C THR A 6 -19.31 -10.58 13.33
N ARG A 7 -19.50 -10.99 12.06
CA ARG A 7 -19.84 -12.37 11.70
C ARG A 7 -18.65 -13.33 11.83
N LEU A 8 -17.42 -12.81 11.79
CA LEU A 8 -16.19 -13.61 11.84
C LEU A 8 -15.63 -13.75 13.27
N VAL A 9 -16.22 -13.09 14.26
CA VAL A 9 -15.81 -13.25 15.66
C VAL A 9 -15.96 -14.73 16.08
N GLY A 10 -14.88 -15.30 16.64
CA GLY A 10 -14.80 -16.70 17.00
C GLY A 10 -14.33 -17.62 15.87
N SER A 11 -14.14 -17.08 14.65
CA SER A 11 -13.60 -17.88 13.54
C SER A 11 -12.08 -17.91 13.57
N GLU A 12 -11.51 -19.00 13.07
CA GLU A 12 -10.09 -19.12 12.80
C GLU A 12 -9.73 -18.23 11.59
N MET A 13 -8.66 -17.45 11.73
CA MET A 13 -8.17 -16.52 10.71
C MET A 13 -6.72 -16.82 10.39
N CYS A 14 -6.39 -16.77 9.10
CA CYS A 14 -5.01 -16.78 8.62
C CYS A 14 -4.74 -15.47 7.88
N ILE A 15 -3.82 -14.66 8.40
CA ILE A 15 -3.49 -13.33 7.86
C ILE A 15 -2.02 -13.30 7.46
N ARG A 16 -1.75 -12.90 6.21
CA ARG A 16 -0.41 -12.55 5.71
C ARG A 16 -0.30 -11.05 5.58
N ASP A 17 0.65 -10.48 6.33
CA ASP A 17 0.76 -9.03 6.32
C ASP A 17 2.10 -8.51 6.86
N ARG A 18 2.24 -7.20 6.89
CA ARG A 18 3.44 -6.53 7.36
C ARG A 18 3.25 -5.87 8.71
N VAL A 19 4.27 -6.06 9.54
CA VAL A 19 4.34 -5.48 10.87
C VAL A 19 4.41 -3.96 10.79
N ARG A 20 3.50 -3.29 11.50
CA ARG A 20 3.48 -1.83 11.72
C ARG A 20 4.14 -1.45 13.04
N SER A 21 3.97 -2.26 14.05
CA SER A 21 4.67 -2.15 15.33
C SER A 21 4.60 -3.44 16.10
N VAL A 22 5.61 -3.65 16.94
CA VAL A 22 5.63 -4.72 17.95
C VAL A 22 5.78 -4.08 19.32
N ARG A 23 5.06 -4.63 20.29
CA ARG A 23 5.18 -4.28 21.71
C ARG A 23 5.12 -5.57 22.49
N GLY A 24 6.14 -5.84 23.30
CA GLY A 24 6.22 -7.06 24.09
C GLY A 24 6.26 -6.76 25.59
N SER A 25 5.81 -7.72 26.38
CA SER A 25 6.08 -7.88 27.80
C SER A 25 6.76 -9.24 28.02
N LYS A 26 6.93 -9.65 29.29
CA LYS A 26 7.59 -10.94 29.59
C LYS A 26 6.75 -12.16 29.24
N ALA A 27 5.41 -12.03 29.27
CA ALA A 27 4.49 -13.15 29.12
C ALA A 27 3.66 -13.11 27.83
N PHE A 28 3.50 -11.94 27.21
CA PHE A 28 2.74 -11.78 25.97
C PHE A 28 3.17 -10.52 25.22
N GLY A 29 2.79 -10.38 23.97
CA GLY A 29 3.05 -9.19 23.21
C GLY A 29 1.95 -8.90 22.19
N PHE A 30 2.09 -7.75 21.53
CA PHE A 30 1.17 -7.27 20.52
C PHE A 30 1.93 -6.97 19.23
N ILE A 31 1.45 -7.50 18.12
CA ILE A 31 1.84 -7.08 16.79
C ILE A 31 0.67 -6.29 16.21
N VAL A 32 0.98 -5.16 15.60
CA VAL A 32 0.02 -4.40 14.82
C VAL A 32 0.32 -4.61 13.36
N VAL A 33 -0.65 -5.10 12.60
CA VAL A 33 -0.55 -5.38 11.16
C VAL A 33 -1.56 -4.54 10.38
N ASN A 34 -1.28 -4.28 9.10
CA ASN A 34 -2.21 -3.58 8.21
C ASN A 34 -1.88 -3.90 6.74
N ASP A 35 -2.77 -4.62 6.09
CA ASP A 35 -2.71 -5.03 4.69
C ASP A 35 -3.20 -3.95 3.71
N GLY A 36 -3.68 -2.82 4.21
CA GLY A 36 -4.22 -1.73 3.42
C GLY A 36 -5.69 -1.91 3.00
N THR A 37 -6.34 -3.03 3.27
CA THR A 37 -7.77 -3.24 2.93
C THR A 37 -8.68 -2.39 3.80
N PHE A 38 -8.26 -2.10 5.03
CA PHE A 38 -8.97 -1.25 5.96
C PHE A 38 -8.04 -0.16 6.53
N PHE A 39 -8.61 0.99 6.92
CA PHE A 39 -7.80 2.11 7.42
C PHE A 39 -7.22 1.83 8.80
N GLU A 40 -8.03 1.26 9.69
CA GLU A 40 -7.58 0.90 11.03
C GLU A 40 -6.75 -0.40 10.98
N PRO A 41 -5.60 -0.43 11.66
CA PRO A 41 -4.78 -1.63 11.72
C PRO A 41 -5.40 -2.68 12.64
N LEU A 42 -5.04 -3.94 12.42
CA LEU A 42 -5.45 -5.06 13.25
C LEU A 42 -4.38 -5.37 14.29
N GLN A 43 -4.80 -5.60 15.53
CA GLN A 43 -3.95 -6.06 16.62
C GLN A 43 -3.93 -7.58 16.70
N VAL A 44 -2.76 -8.14 16.85
CA VAL A 44 -2.49 -9.56 17.09
C VAL A 44 -1.88 -9.70 18.47
N VAL A 45 -2.42 -10.56 19.30
CA VAL A 45 -1.86 -10.92 20.62
C VAL A 45 -1.14 -12.25 20.50
N TYR A 46 0.12 -12.30 20.94
CA TYR A 46 0.94 -13.52 20.97
C TYR A 46 1.48 -13.75 22.37
N HIS A 47 1.73 -15.01 22.72
CA HIS A 47 2.09 -15.42 24.09
C HIS A 47 3.48 -16.07 24.14
N ASP A 48 4.10 -16.07 25.32
CA ASP A 48 5.43 -16.64 25.62
C ASP A 48 5.50 -18.17 25.46
N LYS A 49 4.35 -18.83 25.30
CA LYS A 49 4.26 -20.27 25.01
C LYS A 49 4.67 -20.63 23.57
N MET A 50 4.79 -19.63 22.69
CA MET A 50 5.24 -19.85 21.30
C MET A 50 6.76 -20.06 21.28
N ASP A 51 7.23 -21.11 20.58
CA ASP A 51 8.65 -21.46 20.49
C ASP A 51 9.51 -20.32 19.95
N ASN A 52 8.94 -19.49 19.06
CA ASN A 52 9.61 -18.34 18.43
C ASN A 52 9.26 -16.99 19.08
N PHE A 53 8.74 -16.98 20.31
CA PHE A 53 8.36 -15.73 21.02
C PHE A 53 9.49 -14.70 21.06
N ALA A 54 10.72 -15.13 21.31
CA ALA A 54 11.89 -14.25 21.37
C ALA A 54 12.24 -13.62 20.01
N GLU A 55 11.96 -14.31 18.89
CA GLU A 55 12.12 -13.81 17.53
C GLU A 55 11.03 -12.78 17.23
N ILE A 56 9.78 -13.13 17.47
CA ILE A 56 8.61 -12.26 17.23
C ILE A 56 8.76 -10.93 17.98
N SER A 57 9.21 -11.00 19.23
CA SER A 57 9.39 -9.80 20.09
C SER A 57 10.43 -8.81 19.57
N LYS A 58 11.32 -9.24 18.67
CA LYS A 58 12.40 -8.42 18.07
C LYS A 58 12.11 -7.99 16.64
N LEU A 59 10.91 -8.30 16.10
CA LEU A 59 10.59 -7.94 14.73
C LEU A 59 10.59 -6.43 14.52
N ASN A 60 11.20 -6.02 13.42
CA ASN A 60 11.18 -4.64 12.97
C ASN A 60 9.91 -4.30 12.18
N VAL A 61 9.61 -3.01 12.10
CA VAL A 61 8.57 -2.49 11.20
C VAL A 61 8.87 -2.92 9.77
N GLY A 62 7.85 -3.39 9.08
CA GLY A 62 7.95 -3.87 7.70
C GLY A 62 8.25 -5.36 7.54
N ALA A 63 8.57 -6.09 8.61
CA ALA A 63 8.69 -7.54 8.58
C ALA A 63 7.38 -8.19 8.07
N ALA A 64 7.51 -9.27 7.31
CA ALA A 64 6.38 -10.03 6.80
C ALA A 64 6.08 -11.19 7.76
N VAL A 65 4.80 -11.33 8.14
CA VAL A 65 4.35 -12.38 9.04
C VAL A 65 3.12 -13.09 8.51
N ILE A 66 2.99 -14.37 8.83
CA ILE A 66 1.76 -15.14 8.68
C ILE A 66 1.25 -15.41 10.10
N VAL A 67 0.04 -14.99 10.37
CA VAL A 67 -0.59 -15.16 11.67
C VAL A 67 -1.81 -16.05 11.51
N THR A 68 -1.87 -17.14 12.26
CA THR A 68 -3.06 -17.97 12.41
C THR A 68 -3.56 -17.84 13.83
N GLY A 69 -4.87 -17.69 14.00
CA GLY A 69 -5.47 -17.52 15.31
C GLY A 69 -6.94 -17.19 15.24
N THR A 70 -7.53 -16.93 16.37
CA THR A 70 -8.96 -16.67 16.51
C THR A 70 -9.25 -15.17 16.60
N LEU A 71 -10.20 -14.67 15.80
CA LEU A 71 -10.69 -13.30 15.90
C LEU A 71 -11.63 -13.15 17.10
N VAL A 72 -11.28 -12.26 18.00
CA VAL A 72 -12.07 -11.99 19.22
C VAL A 72 -12.55 -10.53 19.28
N ALA A 73 -13.75 -10.32 19.79
CA ALA A 73 -14.26 -8.98 20.06
C ALA A 73 -13.64 -8.42 21.34
N THR A 74 -13.24 -7.14 21.29
CA THR A 74 -12.64 -6.42 22.42
C THR A 74 -13.38 -5.11 22.70
N PRO A 75 -14.68 -5.16 23.10
CA PRO A 75 -15.53 -3.97 23.21
C PRO A 75 -15.06 -2.97 24.27
N GLN A 76 -14.20 -3.40 25.20
CA GLN A 76 -13.62 -2.55 26.24
C GLN A 76 -12.26 -1.96 25.85
N ALA A 77 -11.68 -2.39 24.72
CA ALA A 77 -10.40 -1.89 24.23
C ALA A 77 -10.60 -0.74 23.24
N LYS A 78 -9.51 -0.07 22.88
CA LYS A 78 -9.52 0.97 21.86
C LYS A 78 -9.92 0.44 20.48
N GLN A 79 -9.43 -0.75 20.13
CA GLN A 79 -9.79 -1.49 18.92
C GLN A 79 -10.99 -2.40 19.20
N PRO A 80 -11.96 -2.53 18.29
CA PRO A 80 -13.15 -3.36 18.49
C PRO A 80 -12.86 -4.87 18.41
N PHE A 81 -11.74 -5.26 17.77
CA PHE A 81 -11.35 -6.65 17.52
C PHE A 81 -9.84 -6.83 17.63
N GLU A 82 -9.43 -8.06 17.94
CA GLU A 82 -8.04 -8.49 17.88
C GLU A 82 -7.96 -9.97 17.50
N ILE A 83 -6.79 -10.43 17.06
CA ILE A 83 -6.51 -11.86 16.85
C ILE A 83 -5.74 -12.38 18.06
N GLN A 84 -6.27 -13.42 18.68
CA GLN A 84 -5.52 -14.26 19.60
C GLN A 84 -4.78 -15.28 18.76
N ALA A 85 -3.46 -15.09 18.63
CA ALA A 85 -2.65 -15.90 17.75
C ALA A 85 -2.38 -17.28 18.37
N ASP A 86 -2.57 -18.31 17.55
CA ASP A 86 -2.12 -19.68 17.81
C ASP A 86 -0.69 -19.87 17.27
N THR A 87 -0.41 -19.29 16.10
CA THR A 87 0.92 -19.27 15.50
C THR A 87 1.24 -17.92 14.87
N VAL A 88 2.52 -17.57 14.90
CA VAL A 88 3.07 -16.43 14.15
C VAL A 88 4.33 -16.92 13.44
N GLU A 89 4.27 -17.03 12.13
CA GLU A 89 5.41 -17.39 11.29
C GLU A 89 6.06 -16.12 10.73
N VAL A 90 7.38 -16.03 10.78
CA VAL A 90 8.15 -14.93 10.19
C VAL A 90 8.53 -15.30 8.77
N GLU A 91 7.78 -14.82 7.80
CA GLU A 91 8.01 -15.06 6.36
C GLU A 91 9.21 -14.27 5.84
N GLY A 92 9.46 -13.08 6.40
CA GLY A 92 10.60 -12.27 6.04
C GLY A 92 10.92 -11.19 7.05
N ALA A 93 12.16 -11.15 7.49
CA ALA A 93 12.64 -10.10 8.36
C ALA A 93 12.74 -8.75 7.64
N SER A 94 12.66 -7.65 8.40
CA SER A 94 12.92 -6.30 7.91
C SER A 94 14.22 -5.79 8.49
N ALA A 95 15.02 -5.11 7.66
CA ALA A 95 16.26 -4.51 8.10
C ALA A 95 16.02 -3.37 9.12
N PRO A 96 16.98 -3.11 10.04
CA PRO A 96 16.84 -2.05 11.04
C PRO A 96 16.71 -0.64 10.44
N ASP A 97 17.22 -0.43 9.24
CA ASP A 97 17.18 0.82 8.47
C ASP A 97 15.96 0.97 7.58
N TYR A 98 14.94 0.11 7.74
CA TYR A 98 13.70 0.22 6.98
C TYR A 98 13.15 1.66 7.04
N PRO A 99 12.88 2.33 5.89
CA PRO A 99 12.64 3.77 5.83
C PRO A 99 11.44 4.27 6.64
N LEU A 100 10.36 3.47 6.71
CA LEU A 100 9.14 3.84 7.44
C LEU A 100 9.21 3.39 8.90
N GLN A 101 10.01 4.08 9.68
CA GLN A 101 10.08 3.86 11.13
C GLN A 101 8.85 4.41 11.86
N LYS A 102 8.66 4.00 13.12
CA LYS A 102 7.57 4.45 14.00
C LYS A 102 7.78 5.91 14.46
N LYS A 103 7.77 6.83 13.49
CA LYS A 103 7.86 8.29 13.71
C LYS A 103 7.03 9.03 12.65
N ARG A 104 6.78 10.31 12.87
CA ARG A 104 6.16 11.15 11.85
C ARG A 104 7.17 11.41 10.72
N HIS A 105 6.72 11.23 9.49
CA HIS A 105 7.49 11.54 8.27
C HIS A 105 6.91 12.78 7.59
N SER A 106 7.79 13.65 7.06
CA SER A 106 7.35 14.80 6.26
C SER A 106 6.89 14.36 4.86
N PHE A 107 6.10 15.19 4.19
CA PHE A 107 5.68 14.91 2.82
C PHE A 107 6.86 14.91 1.83
N GLU A 108 7.83 15.77 2.04
CA GLU A 108 9.06 15.85 1.23
C GLU A 108 9.81 14.51 1.31
N TYR A 109 10.02 14.01 2.52
CA TYR A 109 10.66 12.72 2.71
C TYR A 109 9.86 11.58 2.07
N LEU A 110 8.53 11.57 2.23
CA LEU A 110 7.68 10.53 1.65
C LEU A 110 7.68 10.55 0.11
N ARG A 111 7.99 11.69 -0.52
CA ARG A 111 8.19 11.76 -1.97
C ARG A 111 9.46 11.05 -2.42
N THR A 112 10.52 11.06 -1.62
CA THR A 112 11.78 10.36 -1.96
C THR A 112 11.64 8.84 -1.88
N ILE A 113 10.65 8.33 -1.14
CA ILE A 113 10.32 6.90 -1.01
C ILE A 113 8.91 6.60 -1.52
N ALA A 114 8.61 7.07 -2.74
CA ALA A 114 7.27 7.03 -3.32
C ALA A 114 6.63 5.62 -3.33
N HIS A 115 7.42 4.57 -3.52
CA HIS A 115 6.99 3.18 -3.52
C HIS A 115 6.57 2.65 -2.12
N LEU A 116 7.04 3.27 -1.03
CA LEU A 116 6.69 2.89 0.34
C LEU A 116 5.62 3.79 0.97
N ARG A 117 5.48 5.04 0.51
CA ARG A 117 4.55 6.00 1.12
C ARG A 117 3.08 5.52 1.21
N PRO A 118 2.55 4.63 0.33
CA PRO A 118 1.20 4.10 0.48
C PRO A 118 0.96 3.35 1.79
N ARG A 119 2.03 2.89 2.45
CA ARG A 119 1.97 2.21 3.75
C ARG A 119 1.79 3.16 4.93
N THR A 120 1.85 4.46 4.72
CA THR A 120 1.57 5.46 5.78
C THR A 120 0.08 5.77 5.87
N ASN A 121 -0.42 6.08 7.06
CA ASN A 121 -1.84 6.40 7.27
C ASN A 121 -2.27 7.58 6.39
N THR A 122 -1.44 8.61 6.26
CA THR A 122 -1.73 9.78 5.42
C THR A 122 -1.94 9.40 3.96
N PHE A 123 -1.02 8.61 3.38
CA PHE A 123 -1.17 8.21 1.98
C PHE A 123 -2.20 7.12 1.76
N GLN A 124 -2.47 6.27 2.74
CA GLN A 124 -3.65 5.41 2.70
C GLN A 124 -4.93 6.23 2.56
N ALA A 125 -5.09 7.29 3.37
CA ALA A 125 -6.23 8.20 3.26
C ALA A 125 -6.28 8.89 1.90
N VAL A 126 -5.18 9.48 1.46
CA VAL A 126 -5.06 10.17 0.17
C VAL A 126 -5.45 9.26 -1.00
N PHE A 127 -4.89 8.05 -1.06
CA PHE A 127 -5.18 7.13 -2.17
C PHE A 127 -6.60 6.57 -2.12
N ARG A 128 -7.18 6.37 -0.94
CA ARG A 128 -8.61 6.01 -0.82
C ARG A 128 -9.52 7.11 -1.34
N VAL A 129 -9.28 8.35 -0.93
CA VAL A 129 -10.04 9.51 -1.43
C VAL A 129 -9.87 9.62 -2.94
N ARG A 130 -8.64 9.53 -3.46
CA ARG A 130 -8.37 9.58 -4.91
C ARG A 130 -9.13 8.49 -5.67
N SER A 131 -9.11 7.25 -5.19
CA SER A 131 -9.82 6.13 -5.80
C SER A 131 -11.33 6.35 -5.83
N LEU A 132 -11.91 6.74 -4.69
CA LEU A 132 -13.34 7.02 -4.59
C LEU A 132 -13.77 8.20 -5.46
N THR A 133 -12.97 9.26 -5.55
CA THR A 133 -13.25 10.43 -6.38
C THR A 133 -13.25 10.05 -7.86
N ALA A 134 -12.25 9.30 -8.32
CA ALA A 134 -12.21 8.84 -9.71
C ALA A 134 -13.45 8.01 -10.06
N TYR A 135 -13.81 7.05 -9.18
CA TYR A 135 -15.02 6.25 -9.34
C TYR A 135 -16.29 7.12 -9.33
N ALA A 136 -16.38 8.10 -8.43
CA ALA A 136 -17.55 8.98 -8.34
C ALA A 136 -17.75 9.82 -9.61
N ILE A 137 -16.67 10.30 -10.23
CA ILE A 137 -16.71 11.03 -11.51
C ILE A 137 -17.24 10.10 -12.61
N HIS A 138 -16.69 8.90 -12.76
CA HIS A 138 -17.16 7.94 -13.74
C HIS A 138 -18.63 7.59 -13.53
N LYS A 139 -19.03 7.29 -12.29
CA LYS A 139 -20.41 6.98 -11.92
C LYS A 139 -21.36 8.12 -12.28
N PHE A 140 -20.99 9.37 -11.95
CA PHE A 140 -21.79 10.55 -12.22
C PHE A 140 -22.15 10.68 -13.72
N PHE A 141 -21.17 10.51 -14.60
CA PHE A 141 -21.40 10.62 -16.04
C PHE A 141 -22.16 9.41 -16.60
N GLN A 142 -21.79 8.19 -16.16
CA GLN A 142 -22.47 6.97 -16.58
C GLN A 142 -23.96 6.98 -16.25
N GLU A 143 -24.35 7.38 -15.05
CA GLU A 143 -25.75 7.46 -14.63
C GLU A 143 -26.56 8.51 -15.41
N ARG A 144 -25.88 9.41 -16.14
CA ARG A 144 -26.47 10.43 -17.00
C ARG A 144 -26.44 10.07 -18.49
N GLY A 145 -26.09 8.83 -18.81
CA GLY A 145 -26.09 8.31 -20.18
C GLY A 145 -24.84 8.68 -21.00
N PHE A 146 -23.78 9.22 -20.38
CA PHE A 146 -22.52 9.43 -21.08
C PHE A 146 -21.77 8.12 -21.26
N VAL A 147 -21.08 7.98 -22.39
CA VAL A 147 -20.22 6.83 -22.70
C VAL A 147 -18.76 7.20 -22.46
N TYR A 148 -18.05 6.40 -21.68
CA TYR A 148 -16.62 6.55 -21.49
C TYR A 148 -15.84 5.90 -22.65
N VAL A 149 -15.24 6.72 -23.50
CA VAL A 149 -14.62 6.27 -24.75
C VAL A 149 -13.17 5.82 -24.57
N HIS A 150 -12.51 6.10 -23.45
CA HIS A 150 -11.10 5.78 -23.21
C HIS A 150 -10.17 6.21 -24.37
N THR A 151 -10.10 7.51 -24.63
CA THR A 151 -9.26 8.07 -25.69
C THR A 151 -7.77 7.81 -25.45
N PRO A 152 -6.95 7.67 -26.51
CA PRO A 152 -5.50 7.53 -26.37
C PRO A 152 -4.85 8.69 -25.63
N LEU A 153 -3.85 8.38 -24.80
CA LEU A 153 -3.02 9.40 -24.10
C LEU A 153 -1.91 9.93 -25.02
N ILE A 154 -1.40 9.07 -25.91
CA ILE A 154 -0.40 9.46 -26.93
C ILE A 154 -1.16 9.85 -28.18
N THR A 155 -1.00 11.10 -28.61
CA THR A 155 -1.70 11.67 -29.75
C THR A 155 -0.77 12.59 -30.54
N GLY A 156 -0.97 12.66 -31.87
CA GLY A 156 -0.25 13.56 -32.76
C GLY A 156 -0.87 14.95 -32.89
N SER A 157 -1.98 15.23 -32.17
CA SER A 157 -2.66 16.53 -32.24
C SER A 157 -2.81 17.20 -30.88
N ASP A 158 -2.49 18.49 -30.85
CA ASP A 158 -2.90 19.39 -29.79
C ASP A 158 -4.25 20.03 -30.19
N CYS A 159 -5.31 19.73 -29.44
CA CYS A 159 -6.66 20.14 -29.83
C CYS A 159 -6.93 21.65 -29.67
N GLU A 160 -6.20 22.36 -28.83
CA GLU A 160 -6.39 23.78 -28.55
C GLU A 160 -5.23 24.66 -28.98
N GLY A 161 -4.09 24.10 -29.37
CA GLY A 161 -2.89 24.83 -29.78
C GLY A 161 -2.25 25.66 -28.65
N ALA A 162 -2.62 25.40 -27.40
CA ALA A 162 -2.27 26.21 -26.25
C ALA A 162 -1.13 25.65 -25.40
N GLY A 163 -0.62 24.47 -25.71
CA GLY A 163 0.38 23.77 -24.91
C GLY A 163 1.58 23.29 -25.72
N GLU A 164 2.67 23.03 -25.02
CA GLU A 164 3.78 22.27 -25.55
C GLU A 164 3.52 20.79 -25.37
N MET A 165 3.54 20.02 -26.45
CA MET A 165 3.44 18.55 -26.40
C MET A 165 4.78 17.94 -26.01
N PHE A 166 4.73 16.95 -25.12
CA PHE A 166 5.88 16.08 -24.87
C PHE A 166 6.08 15.16 -26.08
N GLN A 167 7.31 15.01 -26.49
CA GLN A 167 7.65 14.02 -27.50
C GLN A 167 7.85 12.64 -26.85
N VAL A 168 7.17 11.63 -27.40
CA VAL A 168 7.38 10.23 -27.04
C VAL A 168 8.19 9.59 -28.15
N THR A 169 9.31 8.96 -27.83
CA THR A 169 10.21 8.32 -28.79
C THR A 169 10.75 7.01 -28.23
N THR A 170 11.05 6.05 -29.11
CA THR A 170 11.79 4.83 -28.81
C THR A 170 13.29 4.96 -29.10
N LEU A 171 13.71 6.09 -29.65
CA LEU A 171 15.11 6.36 -29.95
C LEU A 171 15.95 6.50 -28.68
N ASP A 172 17.19 5.98 -28.72
CA ASP A 172 18.12 6.13 -27.60
C ASP A 172 18.65 7.58 -27.53
N PRO A 173 18.35 8.36 -26.47
CA PRO A 173 18.84 9.74 -26.35
C PRO A 173 20.36 9.88 -26.34
N ALA A 174 21.11 8.81 -25.99
CA ALA A 174 22.56 8.81 -25.96
C ALA A 174 23.16 8.54 -27.35
N ASN A 175 22.36 8.03 -28.29
CA ASN A 175 22.82 7.65 -29.64
C ASN A 175 21.70 7.92 -30.67
N MET A 176 21.31 9.17 -30.78
CA MET A 176 20.26 9.60 -31.71
C MET A 176 20.70 9.44 -33.16
N PRO A 177 19.91 8.77 -34.03
CA PRO A 177 20.18 8.76 -35.47
C PRO A 177 20.04 10.18 -36.04
N MET A 178 20.93 10.55 -36.93
CA MET A 178 20.98 11.90 -37.53
C MET A 178 20.74 11.83 -39.02
N THR A 179 19.98 12.77 -39.54
CA THR A 179 19.86 13.01 -40.99
C THR A 179 21.15 13.63 -41.53
N GLU A 180 21.31 13.65 -42.87
CA GLU A 180 22.43 14.31 -43.54
C GLU A 180 22.55 15.80 -43.20
N ASP A 181 21.44 16.45 -42.87
CA ASP A 181 21.38 17.87 -42.48
C ASP A 181 21.71 18.10 -40.97
N GLY A 182 22.11 17.05 -40.22
CA GLY A 182 22.49 17.15 -38.82
C GLY A 182 21.30 17.30 -37.87
N LYS A 183 20.10 16.93 -38.27
CA LYS A 183 18.90 16.87 -37.40
C LYS A 183 18.64 15.44 -36.93
N VAL A 184 17.91 15.30 -35.85
CA VAL A 184 17.48 13.97 -35.38
C VAL A 184 16.57 13.32 -36.41
N ASP A 185 16.89 12.08 -36.82
CA ASP A 185 16.10 11.31 -37.76
C ASP A 185 15.00 10.53 -37.03
N TYR A 186 13.82 11.11 -36.95
CA TYR A 186 12.63 10.49 -36.34
C TYR A 186 11.97 9.44 -37.26
N SER A 187 12.42 9.25 -38.51
CA SER A 187 11.88 8.21 -39.39
C SER A 187 12.19 6.79 -38.90
N GLN A 188 13.15 6.67 -37.99
CA GLN A 188 13.54 5.42 -37.34
C GLN A 188 12.82 5.19 -36.00
N ASP A 189 11.91 6.07 -35.60
CA ASP A 189 11.10 5.96 -34.41
C ASP A 189 9.91 5.01 -34.70
N PHE A 190 9.70 3.99 -33.86
CA PHE A 190 8.73 2.87 -33.98
C PHE A 190 9.12 1.71 -34.90
#